data_65d4fa9283a730c7739ba9584a0e32d9
#
_entry.id   65d4fa9283a730c7739ba9584a0e32d9
#
_cell.length_a   1.000
_cell.length_b   1.000
_cell.length_c   1.000
_cell.angle_alpha   90.00
_cell.angle_beta   90.00
_cell.angle_gamma   90.00
#
_symmetry.space_group_name_H-M   'P 1'
#
loop_
_entity.id
_entity.type
_entity.pdbx_description
1 polymer ?
#
loop_
_entity_poly.entity_id
_entity_poly.type
_entity_poly.pdbx_seq_one_letter_code
_entity_poly.pdbx_strand_id
1 'polypeptide(L)'
;MPKRTDLKSILIIGAGPIVIGQACEFDYSGAQACKALREEGYKVILVNSNPATIMTDPEMADVTYIEPIMWQTVEKIIAKERPDAILPTMGGQTALNCALDLARNGVLAKYNVELIGATEDAIDKAEDRGRFKEAMEKIGLSCPKSFVCHTMNEALAAQEQVGFPTLIRPSFTMGGSGGGIAYNKDEFLAICERGFDASPTHELLIEQSVLGWKEYEMEVVRDKNDNCIIICSIENFDPMGVHTGDSITVAPAQTLTDKEYQIMRNASLAVLREIGVDTGGSNVQFAVNPENGEMIVIEM
;
A
#
# COMPACT_ATOMS: atom_id res chain seq x y z
N MET A 1 18.99 1.80 -12.76
CA MET A 1 19.35 0.40 -12.40
C MET A 1 19.62 -0.36 -13.69
N PRO A 2 20.68 -1.16 -13.78
CA PRO A 2 20.91 -1.96 -14.99
C PRO A 2 19.85 -3.05 -15.09
N LYS A 3 19.51 -3.42 -16.33
CA LYS A 3 18.60 -4.53 -16.64
C LYS A 3 19.08 -5.84 -15.99
N ARG A 4 18.17 -6.61 -15.40
CA ARG A 4 18.39 -7.98 -14.90
C ARG A 4 18.49 -8.94 -16.09
N THR A 5 19.70 -9.44 -16.36
CA THR A 5 19.96 -10.36 -17.49
C THR A 5 19.71 -11.83 -17.17
N ASP A 6 19.53 -12.12 -15.89
CA ASP A 6 19.20 -13.47 -15.35
C ASP A 6 17.71 -13.80 -15.47
N LEU A 7 16.83 -12.79 -15.59
CA LEU A 7 15.41 -12.96 -15.82
C LEU A 7 15.08 -12.88 -17.32
N LYS A 8 14.12 -13.71 -17.78
CA LYS A 8 13.61 -13.73 -19.16
C LYS A 8 12.12 -13.48 -19.23
N SER A 9 11.37 -13.89 -18.19
CA SER A 9 9.93 -13.82 -18.15
C SER A 9 9.43 -13.33 -16.78
N ILE A 10 8.43 -12.46 -16.80
CA ILE A 10 7.89 -11.84 -15.60
C ILE A 10 6.36 -11.96 -15.63
N LEU A 11 5.78 -12.45 -14.54
CA LEU A 11 4.34 -12.48 -14.31
C LEU A 11 3.93 -11.20 -13.55
N ILE A 12 3.01 -10.45 -14.11
CA ILE A 12 2.37 -9.30 -13.45
C ILE A 12 1.00 -9.76 -12.93
N ILE A 13 0.71 -9.46 -11.68
CA ILE A 13 -0.61 -9.66 -11.09
C ILE A 13 -1.33 -8.32 -11.08
N GLY A 14 -2.51 -8.27 -11.71
CA GLY A 14 -3.33 -7.06 -11.79
C GLY A 14 -4.16 -6.79 -10.55
N ALA A 15 -4.88 -5.67 -10.55
CA ALA A 15 -5.67 -5.19 -9.41
C ALA A 15 -7.06 -5.84 -9.27
N GLY A 16 -7.50 -6.61 -10.26
CA GLY A 16 -8.86 -7.13 -10.29
C GLY A 16 -9.89 -6.10 -10.76
N PRO A 17 -11.10 -6.09 -10.20
CA PRO A 17 -12.12 -5.10 -10.53
C PRO A 17 -11.68 -3.69 -10.17
N ILE A 18 -11.93 -2.73 -11.07
CA ILE A 18 -11.72 -1.31 -10.78
C ILE A 18 -12.89 -0.81 -9.96
N VAL A 19 -12.61 -0.22 -8.80
CA VAL A 19 -13.58 0.50 -7.98
C VAL A 19 -13.32 1.99 -8.16
N ILE A 20 -14.32 2.73 -8.63
CA ILE A 20 -14.22 4.18 -8.82
C ILE A 20 -13.93 4.86 -7.48
N GLY A 21 -12.93 5.74 -7.47
CA GLY A 21 -12.44 6.40 -6.26
C GLY A 21 -11.51 5.53 -5.40
N GLN A 22 -11.23 4.30 -5.83
CA GLN A 22 -10.26 3.41 -5.19
C GLN A 22 -9.50 2.63 -6.26
N ALA A 23 -8.18 2.70 -6.22
CA ALA A 23 -7.30 1.83 -7.00
C ALA A 23 -7.49 1.84 -8.55
N CYS A 24 -8.16 2.83 -9.13
CA CYS A 24 -8.29 2.94 -10.59
C CYS A 24 -6.93 3.21 -11.27
N GLU A 25 -6.00 3.82 -10.57
CA GLU A 25 -4.61 4.07 -11.01
C GLU A 25 -3.80 2.79 -11.23
N PHE A 26 -4.15 1.69 -10.57
CA PHE A 26 -3.42 0.42 -10.73
C PHE A 26 -3.59 -0.21 -12.11
N ASP A 27 -4.69 0.06 -12.81
CA ASP A 27 -4.83 -0.39 -14.20
C ASP A 27 -3.79 0.30 -15.10
N TYR A 28 -3.63 1.59 -14.95
CA TYR A 28 -2.59 2.35 -15.67
C TYR A 28 -1.18 1.92 -15.26
N SER A 29 -0.93 1.76 -13.97
CA SER A 29 0.37 1.30 -13.45
C SER A 29 0.74 -0.08 -14.01
N GLY A 30 -0.21 -1.01 -14.02
CA GLY A 30 -0.02 -2.34 -14.62
C GLY A 30 0.24 -2.30 -16.11
N ALA A 31 -0.48 -1.46 -16.85
CA ALA A 31 -0.28 -1.26 -18.28
C ALA A 31 1.11 -0.67 -18.58
N GLN A 32 1.56 0.34 -17.81
CA GLN A 32 2.89 0.91 -17.93
C GLN A 32 4.00 -0.10 -17.56
N ALA A 33 3.79 -0.93 -16.56
CA ALA A 33 4.72 -2.00 -16.22
C ALA A 33 4.86 -3.02 -17.36
N CYS A 34 3.74 -3.45 -17.96
CA CYS A 34 3.77 -4.33 -19.14
C CYS A 34 4.60 -3.71 -20.28
N LYS A 35 4.33 -2.44 -20.57
CA LYS A 35 5.04 -1.71 -21.62
C LYS A 35 6.54 -1.62 -21.33
N ALA A 36 6.91 -1.14 -20.15
CA ALA A 36 8.31 -0.96 -19.78
C ALA A 36 9.09 -2.30 -19.79
N LEU A 37 8.51 -3.37 -19.27
CA LEU A 37 9.16 -4.69 -19.25
C LEU A 37 9.33 -5.28 -20.65
N ARG A 38 8.35 -5.07 -21.55
CA ARG A 38 8.48 -5.49 -22.95
C ARG A 38 9.53 -4.66 -23.72
N GLU A 39 9.60 -3.36 -23.47
CA GLU A 39 10.66 -2.48 -24.05
C GLU A 39 12.06 -2.95 -23.61
N GLU A 40 12.18 -3.43 -22.37
CA GLU A 40 13.41 -4.05 -21.85
C GLU A 40 13.65 -5.47 -22.41
N GLY A 41 12.69 -6.04 -23.15
CA GLY A 41 12.80 -7.33 -23.81
C GLY A 41 12.53 -8.53 -22.92
N TYR A 42 11.77 -8.38 -21.85
CA TYR A 42 11.23 -9.50 -21.08
C TYR A 42 9.94 -10.05 -21.72
N LYS A 43 9.72 -11.37 -21.61
CA LYS A 43 8.40 -11.95 -21.86
C LYS A 43 7.48 -11.58 -20.71
N VAL A 44 6.41 -10.86 -21.00
CA VAL A 44 5.42 -10.41 -20.01
C VAL A 44 4.20 -11.32 -20.03
N ILE A 45 3.88 -11.87 -18.85
CA ILE A 45 2.68 -12.64 -18.59
C ILE A 45 1.82 -11.81 -17.65
N LEU A 46 0.55 -11.65 -17.97
CA LEU A 46 -0.38 -10.86 -17.14
C LEU A 46 -1.53 -11.75 -16.69
N VAL A 47 -1.93 -11.63 -15.43
CA VAL A 47 -3.20 -12.13 -14.92
C VAL A 47 -4.01 -11.00 -14.33
N ASN A 48 -5.26 -10.85 -14.76
CA ASN A 48 -6.22 -9.92 -14.17
C ASN A 48 -7.64 -10.50 -14.30
N SER A 49 -8.49 -10.27 -13.31
CA SER A 49 -9.85 -10.80 -13.31
C SER A 49 -10.84 -9.96 -14.10
N ASN A 50 -10.50 -8.70 -14.41
CA ASN A 50 -11.36 -7.80 -15.17
C ASN A 50 -10.92 -7.75 -16.64
N PRO A 51 -11.78 -8.18 -17.59
CA PRO A 51 -11.47 -8.12 -19.03
C PRO A 51 -11.56 -6.71 -19.63
N ALA A 52 -12.16 -5.76 -18.92
CA ALA A 52 -12.44 -4.41 -19.43
C ALA A 52 -11.46 -3.37 -18.88
N THR A 53 -10.19 -3.73 -18.81
CA THR A 53 -9.11 -2.83 -18.33
C THR A 53 -8.09 -2.56 -19.43
N ILE A 54 -7.31 -1.47 -19.27
CA ILE A 54 -6.24 -1.12 -20.23
C ILE A 54 -5.18 -2.24 -20.24
N MET A 55 -4.79 -2.74 -19.06
CA MET A 55 -3.75 -3.77 -18.96
C MET A 55 -4.13 -5.09 -19.63
N THR A 56 -5.42 -5.42 -19.71
CA THR A 56 -5.91 -6.66 -20.35
C THR A 56 -6.10 -6.56 -21.86
N ASP A 57 -5.78 -5.39 -22.47
CA ASP A 57 -5.72 -5.29 -23.91
C ASP A 57 -4.72 -6.33 -24.45
N PRO A 58 -5.08 -7.09 -25.51
CA PRO A 58 -4.25 -8.15 -26.07
C PRO A 58 -2.85 -7.69 -26.51
N GLU A 59 -2.65 -6.40 -26.77
CA GLU A 59 -1.36 -5.84 -27.18
C GLU A 59 -0.45 -5.49 -26.00
N MET A 60 -0.95 -5.49 -24.75
CA MET A 60 -0.18 -5.06 -23.58
C MET A 60 0.84 -6.10 -23.12
N ALA A 61 0.47 -7.36 -23.06
CA ALA A 61 1.35 -8.45 -22.62
C ALA A 61 1.54 -9.50 -23.71
N ASP A 62 2.60 -10.32 -23.59
CA ASP A 62 2.82 -11.44 -24.52
C ASP A 62 1.80 -12.57 -24.29
N VAL A 63 1.36 -12.73 -23.03
CA VAL A 63 0.32 -13.68 -22.64
C VAL A 63 -0.59 -13.03 -21.59
N THR A 64 -1.90 -13.00 -21.85
CA THR A 64 -2.89 -12.44 -20.92
C THR A 64 -3.85 -13.52 -20.45
N TYR A 65 -4.03 -13.63 -19.14
CA TYR A 65 -5.01 -14.48 -18.48
C TYR A 65 -6.11 -13.63 -17.85
N ILE A 66 -7.36 -13.86 -18.27
CA ILE A 66 -8.54 -13.27 -17.64
C ILE A 66 -9.09 -14.33 -16.67
N GLU A 67 -8.57 -14.32 -15.46
CA GLU A 67 -8.84 -15.35 -14.47
C GLU A 67 -8.95 -14.74 -13.06
N PRO A 68 -9.62 -15.40 -12.11
CA PRO A 68 -9.67 -14.94 -10.72
C PRO A 68 -8.26 -14.81 -10.12
N ILE A 69 -8.00 -13.69 -9.42
CA ILE A 69 -6.74 -13.44 -8.72
C ILE A 69 -6.78 -14.16 -7.36
N MET A 70 -6.60 -15.47 -7.41
CA MET A 70 -6.49 -16.36 -6.26
C MET A 70 -5.23 -17.22 -6.43
N TRP A 71 -4.51 -17.50 -5.36
CA TRP A 71 -3.24 -18.20 -5.43
C TRP A 71 -3.33 -19.57 -6.14
N GLN A 72 -4.46 -20.31 -5.99
CA GLN A 72 -4.68 -21.60 -6.66
C GLN A 72 -4.76 -21.47 -8.19
N THR A 73 -5.35 -20.38 -8.67
CA THR A 73 -5.45 -20.08 -10.09
C THR A 73 -4.12 -19.61 -10.64
N VAL A 74 -3.48 -18.70 -9.90
CA VAL A 74 -2.16 -18.17 -10.27
C VAL A 74 -1.10 -19.28 -10.25
N GLU A 75 -1.16 -20.24 -9.31
CA GLU A 75 -0.29 -21.43 -9.32
C GLU A 75 -0.39 -22.21 -10.63
N LYS A 76 -1.60 -22.39 -11.18
CA LYS A 76 -1.76 -23.09 -12.47
C LYS A 76 -1.11 -22.32 -13.63
N ILE A 77 -1.21 -20.98 -13.59
CA ILE A 77 -0.55 -20.12 -14.59
C ILE A 77 0.97 -20.25 -14.45
N ILE A 78 1.50 -20.18 -13.23
CA ILE A 78 2.94 -20.37 -12.93
C ILE A 78 3.42 -21.75 -13.42
N ALA A 79 2.65 -22.80 -13.15
CA ALA A 79 2.97 -24.16 -13.58
C ALA A 79 3.08 -24.28 -15.10
N LYS A 80 2.23 -23.58 -15.83
CA LYS A 80 2.16 -23.60 -17.31
C LYS A 80 3.23 -22.71 -17.94
N GLU A 81 3.32 -21.45 -17.51
CA GLU A 81 4.17 -20.43 -18.15
C GLU A 81 5.60 -20.40 -17.62
N ARG A 82 5.84 -20.90 -16.40
CA ARG A 82 7.16 -20.94 -15.75
C ARG A 82 7.87 -19.58 -15.75
N PRO A 83 7.24 -18.50 -15.22
CA PRO A 83 7.93 -17.23 -15.12
C PRO A 83 9.13 -17.32 -14.19
N ASP A 84 10.16 -16.52 -14.47
CA ASP A 84 11.33 -16.41 -13.60
C ASP A 84 11.02 -15.56 -12.35
N ALA A 85 10.14 -14.58 -12.51
CA ALA A 85 9.76 -13.67 -11.44
C ALA A 85 8.28 -13.25 -11.49
N ILE A 86 7.78 -12.77 -10.34
CA ILE A 86 6.46 -12.15 -10.20
C ILE A 86 6.63 -10.71 -9.74
N LEU A 87 5.92 -9.78 -10.39
CA LEU A 87 5.79 -8.38 -10.00
C LEU A 87 4.37 -8.14 -9.44
N PRO A 88 4.19 -8.14 -8.11
CA PRO A 88 2.87 -7.99 -7.48
C PRO A 88 2.51 -6.53 -7.20
N THR A 89 3.49 -5.62 -7.17
CA THR A 89 3.33 -4.24 -6.68
C THR A 89 2.49 -3.34 -7.58
N MET A 90 2.17 -3.80 -8.80
CA MET A 90 1.36 -3.03 -9.76
C MET A 90 -0.14 -3.29 -9.67
N GLY A 91 -0.59 -4.19 -8.80
CA GLY A 91 -1.99 -4.60 -8.68
C GLY A 91 -2.63 -4.28 -7.33
N GLY A 92 -1.99 -3.39 -6.54
CA GLY A 92 -2.48 -2.99 -5.22
C GLY A 92 -2.67 -4.16 -4.26
N GLN A 93 -3.52 -3.97 -3.26
CA GLN A 93 -3.76 -4.94 -2.19
C GLN A 93 -4.15 -6.34 -2.69
N THR A 94 -4.93 -6.42 -3.76
CA THR A 94 -5.36 -7.70 -4.34
C THR A 94 -4.15 -8.53 -4.80
N ALA A 95 -3.22 -7.91 -5.49
CA ALA A 95 -2.02 -8.56 -5.99
C ALA A 95 -1.02 -8.89 -4.87
N LEU A 96 -0.84 -7.99 -3.92
CA LEU A 96 0.03 -8.19 -2.76
C LEU A 96 -0.45 -9.36 -1.90
N ASN A 97 -1.74 -9.43 -1.58
CA ASN A 97 -2.32 -10.55 -0.83
C ASN A 97 -2.14 -11.88 -1.59
N CYS A 98 -2.39 -11.89 -2.90
CA CYS A 98 -2.17 -13.09 -3.72
C CYS A 98 -0.71 -13.54 -3.71
N ALA A 99 0.24 -12.60 -3.75
CA ALA A 99 1.67 -12.90 -3.68
C ALA A 99 2.08 -13.49 -2.33
N LEU A 100 1.57 -12.93 -1.22
CA LEU A 100 1.76 -13.49 0.12
C LEU A 100 1.20 -14.92 0.23
N ASP A 101 0.00 -15.14 -0.30
CA ASP A 101 -0.60 -16.48 -0.31
C ASP A 101 0.22 -17.48 -1.14
N LEU A 102 0.74 -17.08 -2.30
CA LEU A 102 1.64 -17.91 -3.11
C LEU A 102 2.92 -18.28 -2.35
N ALA A 103 3.50 -17.32 -1.63
CA ALA A 103 4.70 -17.55 -0.82
C ALA A 103 4.40 -18.50 0.35
N ARG A 104 3.37 -18.21 1.15
CA ARG A 104 2.97 -18.99 2.33
C ARG A 104 2.55 -20.41 2.01
N ASN A 105 1.96 -20.64 0.82
CA ASN A 105 1.61 -21.98 0.34
C ASN A 105 2.78 -22.68 -0.39
N GLY A 106 3.98 -22.12 -0.38
CA GLY A 106 5.19 -22.72 -0.93
C GLY A 106 5.26 -22.78 -2.46
N VAL A 107 4.34 -22.09 -3.15
CA VAL A 107 4.25 -22.11 -4.63
C VAL A 107 5.49 -21.48 -5.24
N LEU A 108 5.96 -20.36 -4.70
CA LEU A 108 7.15 -19.68 -5.21
C LEU A 108 8.38 -20.57 -5.14
N ALA A 109 8.61 -21.23 -4.01
CA ALA A 109 9.70 -22.17 -3.82
C ALA A 109 9.58 -23.41 -4.74
N LYS A 110 8.37 -23.96 -4.88
CA LYS A 110 8.06 -25.12 -5.73
C LYS A 110 8.44 -24.89 -7.18
N TYR A 111 8.24 -23.70 -7.70
CA TYR A 111 8.49 -23.37 -9.11
C TYR A 111 9.74 -22.52 -9.34
N ASN A 112 10.49 -22.20 -8.27
CA ASN A 112 11.67 -21.34 -8.27
C ASN A 112 11.38 -19.97 -8.89
N VAL A 113 10.35 -19.29 -8.40
CA VAL A 113 9.91 -17.97 -8.87
C VAL A 113 10.29 -16.91 -7.85
N GLU A 114 10.96 -15.84 -8.29
CA GLU A 114 11.36 -14.72 -7.44
C GLU A 114 10.25 -13.68 -7.34
N LEU A 115 10.02 -13.11 -6.14
CA LEU A 115 9.26 -11.87 -6.01
C LEU A 115 10.17 -10.69 -6.29
N ILE A 116 9.77 -9.82 -7.23
CA ILE A 116 10.47 -8.57 -7.56
C ILE A 116 9.59 -7.37 -7.23
N GLY A 117 10.21 -6.21 -6.98
CA GLY A 117 9.51 -5.03 -6.49
C GLY A 117 9.46 -4.99 -4.96
N ALA A 118 8.98 -6.05 -4.33
CA ALA A 118 8.98 -6.20 -2.88
C ALA A 118 9.09 -7.68 -2.49
N THR A 119 9.80 -7.97 -1.39
CA THR A 119 9.90 -9.32 -0.80
C THR A 119 8.67 -9.64 0.04
N GLU A 120 8.45 -10.92 0.37
CA GLU A 120 7.38 -11.35 1.26
C GLU A 120 7.40 -10.59 2.60
N ASP A 121 8.58 -10.49 3.24
CA ASP A 121 8.75 -9.78 4.51
C ASP A 121 8.48 -8.28 4.38
N ALA A 122 8.89 -7.66 3.28
CA ALA A 122 8.64 -6.25 3.01
C ALA A 122 7.14 -5.96 2.84
N ILE A 123 6.43 -6.82 2.08
CA ILE A 123 4.98 -6.70 1.89
C ILE A 123 4.27 -6.87 3.24
N ASP A 124 4.57 -7.92 3.98
CA ASP A 124 3.93 -8.20 5.27
C ASP A 124 4.20 -7.09 6.29
N LYS A 125 5.42 -6.53 6.31
CA LYS A 125 5.79 -5.43 7.19
C LYS A 125 5.11 -4.11 6.83
N ALA A 126 4.89 -3.84 5.54
CA ALA A 126 4.19 -2.65 5.08
C ALA A 126 2.68 -2.72 5.34
N GLU A 127 2.08 -3.92 5.17
CA GLU A 127 0.63 -4.12 5.24
C GLU A 127 0.12 -4.37 6.66
N ASP A 128 0.91 -5.02 7.51
CA ASP A 128 0.56 -5.22 8.92
C ASP A 128 0.81 -3.93 9.72
N ARG A 129 -0.27 -3.31 10.20
CA ARG A 129 -0.22 -2.03 10.91
C ARG A 129 0.63 -2.07 12.18
N GLY A 130 0.64 -3.20 12.88
CA GLY A 130 1.47 -3.40 14.09
C GLY A 130 2.95 -3.41 13.72
N ARG A 131 3.32 -4.25 12.74
CA ARG A 131 4.70 -4.34 12.23
C ARG A 131 5.17 -3.02 11.61
N PHE A 132 4.30 -2.34 10.86
CA PHE A 132 4.61 -1.03 10.29
C PHE A 132 4.91 -0.01 11.38
N LYS A 133 4.05 0.09 12.39
CA LYS A 133 4.25 1.00 13.52
C LYS A 133 5.56 0.71 14.26
N GLU A 134 5.83 -0.55 14.59
CA GLU A 134 7.11 -0.96 15.21
C GLU A 134 8.32 -0.58 14.35
N ALA A 135 8.22 -0.77 13.04
CA ALA A 135 9.26 -0.38 12.09
C ALA A 135 9.49 1.14 12.09
N MET A 136 8.42 1.95 12.11
CA MET A 136 8.54 3.41 12.18
C MET A 136 9.13 3.88 13.50
N GLU A 137 8.68 3.33 14.63
CA GLU A 137 9.24 3.64 15.96
C GLU A 137 10.74 3.31 16.05
N LYS A 138 11.17 2.20 15.46
CA LYS A 138 12.58 1.77 15.42
C LYS A 138 13.49 2.78 14.70
N ILE A 139 12.99 3.45 13.68
CA ILE A 139 13.73 4.48 12.94
C ILE A 139 13.47 5.91 13.46
N GLY A 140 12.76 6.04 14.59
CA GLY A 140 12.50 7.32 15.25
C GLY A 140 11.43 8.17 14.57
N LEU A 141 10.56 7.57 13.77
CA LEU A 141 9.41 8.24 13.15
C LEU A 141 8.13 7.97 13.94
N SER A 142 7.23 8.94 13.92
CA SER A 142 5.94 8.84 14.58
C SER A 142 4.84 8.43 13.58
N CYS A 143 3.96 7.55 14.03
CA CYS A 143 2.67 7.26 13.39
C CYS A 143 1.51 7.84 14.21
N PRO A 144 0.30 7.88 13.68
CA PRO A 144 -0.86 8.23 14.48
C PRO A 144 -0.94 7.37 15.73
N LYS A 145 -1.26 7.99 16.87
CA LYS A 145 -1.43 7.25 18.12
C LYS A 145 -2.60 6.28 17.98
N SER A 146 -2.36 5.00 18.15
CA SER A 146 -3.35 3.95 17.87
C SER A 146 -3.28 2.82 18.87
N PHE A 147 -4.44 2.15 19.08
CA PHE A 147 -4.60 1.03 20.00
C PHE A 147 -5.48 -0.03 19.37
N VAL A 148 -5.05 -1.26 19.43
CA VAL A 148 -5.86 -2.44 19.07
C VAL A 148 -6.75 -2.79 20.24
N CYS A 149 -8.05 -2.96 20.00
CA CYS A 149 -9.06 -3.21 21.02
C CYS A 149 -9.96 -4.39 20.62
N HIS A 150 -10.20 -5.29 21.55
CA HIS A 150 -11.09 -6.44 21.38
C HIS A 150 -12.38 -6.32 22.18
N THR A 151 -12.47 -5.32 23.04
CA THR A 151 -13.63 -5.05 23.88
C THR A 151 -13.98 -3.57 23.89
N MET A 152 -15.24 -3.26 24.18
CA MET A 152 -15.72 -1.87 24.34
C MET A 152 -14.98 -1.13 25.46
N ASN A 153 -14.61 -1.84 26.56
CA ASN A 153 -13.88 -1.21 27.67
C ASN A 153 -12.47 -0.80 27.24
N GLU A 154 -11.78 -1.63 26.48
CA GLU A 154 -10.46 -1.30 25.89
C GLU A 154 -10.58 -0.13 24.92
N ALA A 155 -11.62 -0.12 24.06
CA ALA A 155 -11.87 0.97 23.13
C ALA A 155 -12.13 2.32 23.84
N LEU A 156 -12.88 2.32 24.94
CA LEU A 156 -13.10 3.52 25.75
C LEU A 156 -11.79 4.02 26.41
N ALA A 157 -10.99 3.12 26.96
CA ALA A 157 -9.70 3.48 27.55
C ALA A 157 -8.72 4.02 26.48
N ALA A 158 -8.75 3.46 25.27
CA ALA A 158 -7.99 3.96 24.13
C ALA A 158 -8.44 5.36 23.70
N GLN A 159 -9.78 5.57 23.63
CA GLN A 159 -10.35 6.86 23.24
C GLN A 159 -9.96 7.99 24.21
N GLU A 160 -9.92 7.73 25.52
CA GLU A 160 -9.43 8.71 26.51
C GLU A 160 -7.99 9.16 26.25
N GLN A 161 -7.19 8.32 25.61
CA GLN A 161 -5.79 8.62 25.28
C GLN A 161 -5.62 9.33 23.94
N VAL A 162 -6.49 9.06 22.95
CA VAL A 162 -6.38 9.68 21.62
C VAL A 162 -7.22 10.95 21.49
N GLY A 163 -8.26 11.11 22.29
CA GLY A 163 -9.17 12.26 22.25
C GLY A 163 -10.16 12.22 21.09
N PHE A 164 -10.95 13.30 20.93
CA PHE A 164 -11.83 13.49 19.76
C PHE A 164 -11.27 14.56 18.81
N PRO A 165 -11.49 14.42 17.50
CA PRO A 165 -12.15 13.30 16.83
C PRO A 165 -11.30 12.03 16.89
N THR A 166 -11.99 10.86 16.96
CA THR A 166 -11.36 9.54 17.01
C THR A 166 -11.69 8.77 15.73
N LEU A 167 -10.68 8.20 15.09
CA LEU A 167 -10.86 7.28 13.96
C LEU A 167 -10.99 5.84 14.46
N ILE A 168 -12.01 5.14 13.97
CA ILE A 168 -12.33 3.77 14.35
C ILE A 168 -12.28 2.93 13.08
N ARG A 169 -11.42 1.90 13.06
CA ARG A 169 -11.23 1.01 11.91
C ARG A 169 -11.38 -0.44 12.35
N PRO A 170 -12.41 -1.15 11.87
CA PRO A 170 -12.48 -2.60 12.08
C PRO A 170 -11.35 -3.30 11.33
N SER A 171 -10.73 -4.29 11.97
CA SER A 171 -9.70 -5.10 11.33
C SER A 171 -10.31 -6.06 10.31
N PHE A 172 -9.57 -6.32 9.22
CA PHE A 172 -9.94 -7.25 8.14
C PHE A 172 -11.24 -6.90 7.40
N THR A 173 -11.64 -5.62 7.38
CA THR A 173 -12.78 -5.14 6.60
C THR A 173 -12.30 -4.39 5.35
N MET A 174 -13.05 -4.51 4.25
CA MET A 174 -12.76 -3.82 3.00
C MET A 174 -13.44 -2.45 2.95
N GLY A 175 -12.74 -1.45 2.40
CA GLY A 175 -13.32 -0.14 2.08
C GLY A 175 -13.85 0.65 3.28
N GLY A 176 -13.28 0.47 4.48
CA GLY A 176 -13.72 1.18 5.69
C GLY A 176 -15.08 0.74 6.22
N SER A 177 -15.61 -0.41 5.78
CA SER A 177 -16.90 -0.95 6.21
C SER A 177 -16.95 -1.15 7.72
N GLY A 178 -17.99 -0.61 8.36
CA GLY A 178 -18.18 -0.66 9.82
C GLY A 178 -17.39 0.38 10.61
N GLY A 179 -16.39 1.04 9.99
CA GLY A 179 -15.59 2.09 10.61
C GLY A 179 -16.21 3.49 10.51
N GLY A 180 -15.47 4.48 10.98
CA GLY A 180 -15.86 5.88 10.89
C GLY A 180 -15.07 6.79 11.81
N ILE A 181 -15.41 8.08 11.77
CA ILE A 181 -14.85 9.09 12.65
C ILE A 181 -15.92 9.49 13.67
N ALA A 182 -15.57 9.42 14.94
CA ALA A 182 -16.43 9.85 16.04
C ALA A 182 -15.99 11.23 16.55
N TYR A 183 -16.92 12.14 16.66
CA TYR A 183 -16.69 13.49 17.19
C TYR A 183 -17.15 13.65 18.65
N ASN A 184 -17.90 12.67 19.15
CA ASN A 184 -18.39 12.63 20.52
C ASN A 184 -18.57 11.18 20.98
N LYS A 185 -18.85 11.02 22.28
CA LYS A 185 -18.95 9.71 22.92
C LYS A 185 -20.09 8.85 22.38
N ASP A 186 -21.23 9.43 22.03
CA ASP A 186 -22.40 8.68 21.55
C ASP A 186 -22.12 8.09 20.16
N GLU A 187 -21.52 8.89 19.28
CA GLU A 187 -21.04 8.43 17.97
C GLU A 187 -19.97 7.35 18.10
N PHE A 188 -19.02 7.54 19.05
CA PHE A 188 -17.96 6.59 19.30
C PHE A 188 -18.51 5.21 19.67
N LEU A 189 -19.45 5.14 20.62
CA LEU A 189 -20.08 3.90 21.04
C LEU A 189 -20.79 3.21 19.88
N ALA A 190 -21.60 3.95 19.14
CA ALA A 190 -22.38 3.43 18.02
C ALA A 190 -21.48 2.87 16.89
N ILE A 191 -20.35 3.56 16.59
CA ILE A 191 -19.40 3.11 15.58
C ILE A 191 -18.63 1.89 16.08
N CYS A 192 -18.20 1.87 17.34
CA CYS A 192 -17.48 0.71 17.90
C CYS A 192 -18.36 -0.54 17.92
N GLU A 193 -19.63 -0.47 18.33
CA GLU A 193 -20.55 -1.62 18.30
C GLU A 193 -20.66 -2.19 16.88
N ARG A 194 -20.97 -1.33 15.91
CA ARG A 194 -21.05 -1.73 14.49
C ARG A 194 -19.72 -2.27 13.95
N GLY A 195 -18.61 -1.68 14.38
CA GLY A 195 -17.29 -2.08 13.95
C GLY A 195 -16.87 -3.44 14.49
N PHE A 196 -17.13 -3.74 15.76
CA PHE A 196 -16.90 -5.05 16.35
C PHE A 196 -17.70 -6.14 15.63
N ASP A 197 -18.97 -5.85 15.29
CA ASP A 197 -19.82 -6.79 14.56
C ASP A 197 -19.34 -7.00 13.11
N ALA A 198 -18.76 -5.98 12.49
CA ALA A 198 -18.25 -6.05 11.13
C ALA A 198 -16.89 -6.76 11.02
N SER A 199 -16.06 -6.72 12.07
CA SER A 199 -14.74 -7.35 12.08
C SER A 199 -14.84 -8.86 12.28
N PRO A 200 -14.32 -9.69 11.36
CA PRO A 200 -14.30 -11.15 11.51
C PRO A 200 -13.52 -11.63 12.74
N THR A 201 -12.57 -10.83 13.20
CA THR A 201 -11.73 -11.11 14.40
C THR A 201 -12.24 -10.40 15.65
N HIS A 202 -13.36 -9.67 15.56
CA HIS A 202 -13.90 -8.86 16.66
C HIS A 202 -12.86 -7.88 17.21
N GLU A 203 -12.16 -7.18 16.32
CA GLU A 203 -11.04 -6.30 16.60
C GLU A 203 -11.24 -4.93 15.98
N LEU A 204 -10.97 -3.88 16.75
CA LEU A 204 -10.97 -2.49 16.28
C LEU A 204 -9.60 -1.85 16.50
N LEU A 205 -9.16 -1.04 15.55
CA LEU A 205 -8.13 -0.05 15.75
C LEU A 205 -8.78 1.30 16.12
N ILE A 206 -8.44 1.80 17.30
CA ILE A 206 -8.83 3.13 17.80
C ILE A 206 -7.63 4.05 17.57
N GLU A 207 -7.81 5.08 16.75
CA GLU A 207 -6.69 5.86 16.22
C GLU A 207 -6.95 7.36 16.36
N GLN A 208 -5.89 8.11 16.63
CA GLN A 208 -5.90 9.58 16.60
C GLN A 208 -6.28 10.05 15.20
N SER A 209 -7.29 10.90 15.12
CA SER A 209 -7.66 11.53 13.86
C SER A 209 -6.66 12.61 13.47
N VAL A 210 -6.23 12.56 12.23
CA VAL A 210 -5.42 13.60 11.57
C VAL A 210 -6.24 14.44 10.59
N LEU A 211 -7.56 14.46 10.78
CA LEU A 211 -8.48 15.20 9.93
C LEU A 211 -8.08 16.68 9.90
N GLY A 212 -8.02 17.25 8.70
CA GLY A 212 -7.64 18.65 8.53
C GLY A 212 -6.13 18.91 8.52
N TRP A 213 -5.29 17.89 8.76
CA TRP A 213 -3.85 18.03 8.57
C TRP A 213 -3.52 18.12 7.08
N LYS A 214 -2.39 18.74 6.75
CA LYS A 214 -1.89 18.76 5.39
C LYS A 214 -1.39 17.38 4.99
N GLU A 215 -1.62 17.00 3.73
CA GLU A 215 -1.21 15.72 3.18
C GLU A 215 -0.09 15.91 2.16
N TYR A 216 0.99 15.16 2.35
CA TYR A 216 2.13 15.11 1.44
C TYR A 216 2.55 13.67 1.19
N GLU A 217 3.10 13.43 0.01
CA GLU A 217 3.61 12.14 -0.38
C GLU A 217 4.99 12.28 -1.01
N MET A 218 5.80 11.24 -0.86
CA MET A 218 7.09 11.13 -1.52
C MET A 218 7.12 9.85 -2.36
N GLU A 219 7.34 9.99 -3.65
CA GLU A 219 7.65 8.88 -4.52
C GLU A 219 9.14 8.55 -4.43
N VAL A 220 9.46 7.36 -4.00
CA VAL A 220 10.82 6.92 -3.68
C VAL A 220 11.16 5.68 -4.47
N VAL A 221 12.36 5.61 -5.02
CA VAL A 221 12.90 4.40 -5.67
C VAL A 221 14.19 3.98 -5.00
N ARG A 222 14.34 2.68 -4.74
CA ARG A 222 15.54 2.10 -4.16
C ARG A 222 15.96 0.84 -4.92
N ASP A 223 17.27 0.64 -5.08
CA ASP A 223 17.85 -0.56 -5.67
C ASP A 223 18.62 -1.42 -4.62
N LYS A 224 19.03 -2.62 -5.04
CA LYS A 224 19.79 -3.57 -4.19
C LYS A 224 21.15 -3.05 -3.72
N ASN A 225 21.68 -2.00 -4.35
CA ASN A 225 22.93 -1.36 -3.96
C ASN A 225 22.73 -0.18 -3.00
N ASP A 226 21.49 -0.02 -2.48
CA ASP A 226 21.07 1.09 -1.63
C ASP A 226 21.15 2.48 -2.30
N ASN A 227 21.11 2.53 -3.63
CA ASN A 227 20.85 3.78 -4.31
C ASN A 227 19.36 4.10 -4.11
N CYS A 228 19.11 5.16 -3.33
CA CYS A 228 17.76 5.55 -2.93
C CYS A 228 17.53 7.02 -3.28
N ILE A 229 16.51 7.30 -4.09
CA ILE A 229 16.21 8.64 -4.59
C ILE A 229 14.73 8.97 -4.46
N ILE A 230 14.44 10.25 -4.25
CA ILE A 230 13.09 10.80 -4.39
C ILE A 230 12.86 11.12 -5.86
N ILE A 231 11.81 10.55 -6.44
CA ILE A 231 11.40 10.83 -7.82
C ILE A 231 10.65 12.15 -7.86
N CYS A 232 9.67 12.34 -6.98
CA CYS A 232 8.97 13.60 -6.80
C CYS A 232 8.38 13.71 -5.39
N SER A 233 8.09 14.95 -4.98
CA SER A 233 7.23 15.25 -3.84
C SER A 233 5.85 15.60 -4.34
N ILE A 234 4.83 15.18 -3.62
CA ILE A 234 3.42 15.37 -3.97
C ILE A 234 2.74 16.10 -2.83
N GLU A 235 1.85 17.01 -3.16
CA GLU A 235 0.97 17.70 -2.22
C GLU A 235 -0.48 17.50 -2.65
N ASN A 236 -1.30 17.00 -1.73
CA ASN A 236 -2.74 16.97 -1.88
C ASN A 236 -3.32 18.25 -1.31
N PHE A 237 -4.02 19.05 -2.14
CA PHE A 237 -4.58 20.34 -1.69
C PHE A 237 -5.73 20.18 -0.69
N ASP A 238 -6.49 19.10 -0.84
CA ASP A 238 -7.49 18.75 0.14
C ASP A 238 -6.82 18.19 1.39
N PRO A 239 -7.31 18.55 2.58
CA PRO A 239 -6.70 18.06 3.81
C PRO A 239 -6.96 16.57 4.03
N MET A 240 -6.18 15.97 4.91
CA MET A 240 -6.41 14.59 5.38
C MET A 240 -7.87 14.36 5.73
N GLY A 241 -8.42 13.26 5.21
CA GLY A 241 -9.83 12.88 5.28
C GLY A 241 -10.56 12.91 3.94
N VAL A 242 -10.00 13.56 2.93
CA VAL A 242 -10.36 13.41 1.52
C VAL A 242 -9.44 12.35 0.92
N HIS A 243 -9.99 11.38 0.21
CA HIS A 243 -9.17 10.35 -0.43
C HIS A 243 -8.26 10.97 -1.51
N THR A 244 -7.01 10.55 -1.60
CA THR A 244 -6.02 11.05 -2.57
C THR A 244 -6.55 11.06 -4.00
N GLY A 245 -7.30 10.02 -4.41
CA GLY A 245 -7.92 9.92 -5.73
C GLY A 245 -9.03 10.95 -6.02
N ASP A 246 -9.55 11.60 -4.98
CA ASP A 246 -10.59 12.63 -5.06
C ASP A 246 -10.04 14.05 -4.81
N SER A 247 -8.75 14.16 -4.48
CA SER A 247 -8.06 15.41 -4.19
C SER A 247 -7.40 16.02 -5.43
N ILE A 248 -7.19 17.34 -5.39
CA ILE A 248 -6.31 18.02 -6.35
C ILE A 248 -4.87 17.74 -5.93
N THR A 249 -4.19 16.97 -6.73
CA THR A 249 -2.81 16.52 -6.49
C THR A 249 -1.82 17.32 -7.32
N VAL A 250 -0.77 17.83 -6.70
CA VAL A 250 0.27 18.64 -7.34
C VAL A 250 1.66 18.05 -7.11
N ALA A 251 2.42 17.89 -8.17
CA ALA A 251 3.82 17.50 -8.13
C ALA A 251 4.68 18.50 -8.93
N PRO A 252 5.76 19.05 -8.38
CA PRO A 252 6.23 18.89 -7.01
C PRO A 252 5.37 19.64 -5.99
N ALA A 253 5.44 19.24 -4.69
CA ALA A 253 4.78 19.94 -3.59
C ALA A 253 5.16 21.43 -3.59
N GLN A 254 4.16 22.30 -3.38
CA GLN A 254 4.30 23.75 -3.55
C GLN A 254 4.49 24.50 -2.22
N THR A 255 4.01 23.96 -1.12
CA THR A 255 3.97 24.67 0.17
C THR A 255 4.97 24.16 1.21
N LEU A 256 5.81 23.18 0.87
CA LEU A 256 6.92 22.75 1.72
C LEU A 256 8.06 23.77 1.67
N THR A 257 8.57 24.14 2.86
CA THR A 257 9.88 24.80 2.96
C THR A 257 10.99 23.79 2.65
N ASP A 258 12.17 24.27 2.28
CA ASP A 258 13.34 23.41 2.04
C ASP A 258 13.67 22.52 3.25
N LYS A 259 13.54 23.06 4.46
CA LYS A 259 13.78 22.31 5.70
C LYS A 259 12.77 21.18 5.90
N GLU A 260 11.49 21.43 5.69
CA GLU A 260 10.43 20.42 5.77
C GLU A 260 10.62 19.34 4.71
N TYR A 261 10.92 19.73 3.48
CA TYR A 261 11.25 18.81 2.41
C TYR A 261 12.44 17.90 2.77
N GLN A 262 13.52 18.45 3.32
CA GLN A 262 14.69 17.67 3.74
C GLN A 262 14.35 16.66 4.83
N ILE A 263 13.52 17.04 5.81
CA ILE A 263 13.07 16.14 6.88
C ILE A 263 12.25 15.01 6.28
N MET A 264 11.26 15.33 5.43
CA MET A 264 10.37 14.36 4.79
C MET A 264 11.11 13.41 3.86
N ARG A 265 12.06 13.93 3.06
CA ARG A 265 12.96 13.14 2.24
C ARG A 265 13.75 12.13 3.06
N ASN A 266 14.38 12.58 4.14
CA ASN A 266 15.21 11.72 4.98
C ASN A 266 14.37 10.64 5.66
N ALA A 267 13.16 10.98 6.10
CA ALA A 267 12.19 10.04 6.65
C ALA A 267 11.81 8.98 5.60
N SER A 268 11.47 9.38 4.39
CA SER A 268 11.09 8.47 3.31
C SER A 268 12.20 7.48 2.96
N LEU A 269 13.44 7.95 2.87
CA LEU A 269 14.60 7.06 2.63
C LEU A 269 14.81 6.06 3.77
N ALA A 270 14.56 6.48 5.02
CA ALA A 270 14.66 5.61 6.19
C ALA A 270 13.53 4.56 6.19
N VAL A 271 12.29 4.95 5.82
CA VAL A 271 11.14 4.06 5.71
C VAL A 271 11.43 2.93 4.73
N LEU A 272 11.84 3.23 3.49
CA LEU A 272 12.11 2.20 2.48
C LEU A 272 13.20 1.22 2.93
N ARG A 273 14.24 1.71 3.63
CA ARG A 273 15.31 0.87 4.16
C ARG A 273 14.82 -0.06 5.27
N GLU A 274 14.02 0.45 6.20
CA GLU A 274 13.51 -0.35 7.33
C GLU A 274 12.47 -1.36 6.88
N ILE A 275 11.59 -1.00 5.97
CA ILE A 275 10.61 -1.94 5.38
C ILE A 275 11.31 -3.00 4.53
N GLY A 276 12.37 -2.62 3.80
CA GLY A 276 13.17 -3.56 3.02
C GLY A 276 12.81 -3.60 1.53
N VAL A 277 12.17 -2.55 0.99
CA VAL A 277 12.01 -2.40 -0.47
C VAL A 277 13.38 -2.13 -1.07
N ASP A 278 13.84 -3.00 -1.97
CA ASP A 278 15.20 -2.98 -2.53
C ASP A 278 15.28 -3.14 -4.07
N THR A 279 14.14 -3.27 -4.73
CA THR A 279 14.07 -3.49 -6.20
C THR A 279 12.90 -2.75 -6.84
N GLY A 280 12.53 -1.60 -6.31
CA GLY A 280 11.38 -0.87 -6.82
C GLY A 280 11.17 0.48 -6.17
N GLY A 281 9.99 1.01 -6.36
CA GLY A 281 9.53 2.25 -5.77
C GLY A 281 8.38 2.02 -4.82
N SER A 282 8.16 3.01 -3.97
CA SER A 282 7.00 3.10 -3.11
C SER A 282 6.64 4.57 -2.87
N ASN A 283 5.37 4.79 -2.64
CA ASN A 283 4.84 6.04 -2.11
C ASN A 283 4.98 6.00 -0.58
N VAL A 284 5.37 7.12 0.02
CA VAL A 284 5.36 7.30 1.48
C VAL A 284 4.50 8.51 1.80
N GLN A 285 3.39 8.29 2.50
CA GLN A 285 2.40 9.30 2.83
C GLN A 285 2.65 9.89 4.23
N PHE A 286 2.58 11.21 4.31
CA PHE A 286 2.78 11.99 5.52
C PHE A 286 1.60 12.90 5.81
N ALA A 287 1.24 13.02 7.09
CA ALA A 287 0.39 14.07 7.57
C ALA A 287 1.21 15.11 8.34
N VAL A 288 0.96 16.39 8.07
CA VAL A 288 1.63 17.52 8.74
C VAL A 288 0.59 18.40 9.42
N ASN A 289 0.72 18.54 10.72
CA ASN A 289 -0.16 19.40 11.51
C ASN A 289 0.05 20.88 11.13
N PRO A 290 -0.97 21.56 10.62
CA PRO A 290 -0.83 22.95 10.17
C PRO A 290 -0.58 23.95 11.30
N GLU A 291 -0.85 23.58 12.56
CA GLU A 291 -0.72 24.49 13.73
C GLU A 291 0.69 24.49 14.30
N ASN A 292 1.35 23.33 14.35
CA ASN A 292 2.64 23.17 15.03
C ASN A 292 3.75 22.56 14.16
N GLY A 293 3.43 22.11 12.95
CA GLY A 293 4.40 21.49 12.03
C GLY A 293 4.79 20.04 12.39
N GLU A 294 4.08 19.39 13.30
CA GLU A 294 4.29 17.98 13.61
C GLU A 294 4.05 17.12 12.36
N MET A 295 5.00 16.27 12.03
CA MET A 295 4.94 15.36 10.88
C MET A 295 4.85 13.92 11.38
N ILE A 296 3.90 13.18 10.85
CA ILE A 296 3.73 11.75 11.11
C ILE A 296 3.63 10.96 9.80
N VAL A 297 4.08 9.71 9.84
CA VAL A 297 3.94 8.77 8.71
C VAL A 297 2.57 8.12 8.80
N ILE A 298 1.86 8.07 7.68
CA ILE A 298 0.52 7.47 7.60
C ILE A 298 0.64 6.04 7.08
N GLU A 299 1.27 5.88 5.92
CA GLU A 299 1.44 4.58 5.25
C GLU A 299 2.57 4.64 4.22
N MET A 300 2.89 3.48 3.67
CA MET A 300 3.85 3.31 2.60
C MET A 300 3.27 2.38 1.53
#